data_a08649b5771ac622aee5859c7e4146f6
#
_entry.id   a08649b5771ac622aee5859c7e4146f6
#
_cell.length_a   1.000
_cell.length_b   1.000
_cell.length_c   1.000
_cell.angle_alpha   90.00
_cell.angle_beta   90.00
_cell.angle_gamma   90.00
#
_symmetry.space_group_name_H-M   'P 1'
#
loop_
_entity.id
_entity.type
_entity.pdbx_description
1 polymer ?
#
loop_
_entity_poly.entity_id
_entity_poly.type
_entity_poly.pdbx_seq_one_letter_code
_entity_poly.pdbx_strand_id
1 'polypeptide(L)'
;RLTDFRNMKTNPASSIGFQMTTEQENEIDDYSWRLDRPKLWDRAIRHFAIDEGADLVVVHHPHIIQGLEVYNGKLIAHSLGNFIFDLNYPETYPSMILNSKADESGFTEFMIDPIYIDDYLTVPAKGELGNQILNHIANLSNDLDTYVHVDKDYNKAYVIMDTSSM
;
A
#
# COMPACT_ATOMS: atom_id res chain seq x y z
N ARG A 1 23.54 2.26 -0.46
CA ARG A 1 23.39 3.12 0.73
C ARG A 1 21.98 3.64 0.69
N LEU A 2 21.13 3.17 1.59
CA LEU A 2 19.83 3.81 1.87
C LEU A 2 20.15 5.21 2.41
N THR A 3 19.81 6.23 1.65
CA THR A 3 19.88 7.61 2.11
C THR A 3 18.73 7.80 3.11
N ASP A 4 19.04 8.26 4.32
CA ASP A 4 18.04 8.55 5.33
C ASP A 4 17.25 9.81 4.93
N PHE A 5 16.09 9.59 4.31
CA PHE A 5 15.22 10.66 3.80
C PHE A 5 14.60 11.53 4.92
N ARG A 6 14.71 11.12 6.20
CA ARG A 6 14.12 11.84 7.34
C ARG A 6 14.76 13.21 7.63
N ASN A 7 15.96 13.45 7.15
CA ASN A 7 16.71 14.69 7.38
C ASN A 7 16.75 15.64 6.16
N MET A 8 16.10 15.28 5.07
CA MET A 8 16.05 16.14 3.89
C MET A 8 14.98 17.23 4.06
N LYS A 9 15.32 18.32 4.71
CA LYS A 9 14.51 19.56 4.73
C LYS A 9 14.51 20.32 3.39
N THR A 10 15.26 19.85 2.42
CA THR A 10 15.31 20.40 1.07
C THR A 10 14.99 19.27 0.11
N ASN A 11 14.01 19.46 -0.71
CA ASN A 11 13.50 18.57 -1.74
C ASN A 11 14.45 17.39 -2.07
N PRO A 12 14.31 16.20 -1.47
CA PRO A 12 15.21 15.06 -1.68
C PRO A 12 15.21 14.59 -3.13
N ALA A 13 14.14 14.90 -3.86
CA ALA A 13 13.98 14.59 -5.26
C ALA A 13 14.93 15.37 -6.17
N SER A 14 15.42 16.53 -5.75
CA SER A 14 16.44 17.25 -6.53
C SER A 14 17.75 16.46 -6.66
N SER A 15 18.05 15.59 -5.69
CA SER A 15 19.26 14.75 -5.71
C SER A 15 19.15 13.52 -6.60
N ILE A 16 17.92 13.12 -6.98
CA ILE A 16 17.61 11.99 -7.86
C ILE A 16 16.93 12.41 -9.16
N GLY A 17 16.84 13.72 -9.43
CA GLY A 17 16.25 14.27 -10.65
C GLY A 17 14.72 14.36 -10.62
N PHE A 18 14.06 13.99 -9.52
CA PHE A 18 12.62 14.10 -9.37
C PHE A 18 12.22 15.51 -8.88
N GLN A 19 11.21 16.11 -9.49
CA GLN A 19 10.61 17.39 -9.05
C GLN A 19 9.10 17.22 -8.90
N MET A 20 8.58 17.58 -7.74
CA MET A 20 7.14 17.67 -7.53
C MET A 20 6.58 18.89 -8.27
N THR A 21 5.35 18.78 -8.75
CA THR A 21 4.59 19.92 -9.23
C THR A 21 4.12 20.78 -8.07
N THR A 22 3.85 22.07 -8.34
CA THR A 22 3.31 22.99 -7.32
C THR A 22 1.96 22.51 -6.76
N GLU A 23 1.17 21.79 -7.56
CA GLU A 23 -0.08 21.17 -7.12
C GLU A 23 0.18 20.07 -6.09
N GLN A 24 1.15 19.19 -6.36
CA GLN A 24 1.57 18.13 -5.43
C GLN A 24 2.14 18.71 -4.12
N GLU A 25 2.86 19.83 -4.19
CA GLU A 25 3.37 20.51 -2.99
C GLU A 25 2.25 21.13 -2.15
N ASN A 26 1.23 21.69 -2.77
CA ASN A 26 0.10 22.31 -2.07
C ASN A 26 -0.86 21.30 -1.44
N GLU A 27 -0.96 20.09 -1.97
CA GLU A 27 -1.79 19.03 -1.42
C GLU A 27 -1.15 18.31 -0.21
N ILE A 28 0.16 18.52 0.05
CA ILE A 28 0.88 17.89 1.18
C ILE A 28 0.24 18.23 2.54
N ASP A 29 -0.35 19.39 2.69
CA ASP A 29 -0.90 19.84 3.98
C ASP A 29 -2.29 19.29 4.30
N ASP A 30 -3.08 18.88 3.29
CA ASP A 30 -4.50 18.52 3.50
C ASP A 30 -4.70 17.10 4.08
N TYR A 31 -3.73 16.19 3.95
CA TYR A 31 -3.83 14.80 4.44
C TYR A 31 -2.83 14.45 5.55
N SER A 32 -2.15 15.42 6.13
CA SER A 32 -1.08 15.19 7.11
C SER A 32 -1.54 14.48 8.40
N TRP A 33 -2.84 14.47 8.69
CA TRP A 33 -3.46 13.85 9.86
C TRP A 33 -3.99 12.42 9.61
N ARG A 34 -4.08 11.98 8.33
CA ARG A 34 -4.56 10.63 7.98
C ARG A 34 -3.40 9.68 7.77
N LEU A 35 -3.18 8.83 8.76
CA LEU A 35 -2.13 7.79 8.68
C LEU A 35 -2.52 6.64 7.74
N ASP A 36 -3.81 6.43 7.48
CA ASP A 36 -4.34 5.38 6.61
C ASP A 36 -4.19 5.68 5.10
N ARG A 37 -3.68 6.85 4.76
CA ARG A 37 -3.40 7.24 3.37
C ARG A 37 -1.92 7.58 3.16
N PRO A 38 -1.34 7.18 2.01
CA PRO A 38 0.00 7.63 1.65
C PRO A 38 -0.03 9.14 1.42
N LYS A 39 0.96 9.85 1.96
CA LYS A 39 1.15 11.26 1.65
C LYS A 39 1.50 11.41 0.17
N LEU A 40 1.14 12.54 -0.44
CA LEU A 40 1.44 12.81 -1.85
C LEU A 40 2.91 12.66 -2.18
N TRP A 41 3.76 13.15 -1.30
CA TRP A 41 5.20 12.99 -1.42
C TRP A 41 5.65 11.51 -1.46
N ASP A 42 5.14 10.68 -0.56
CA ASP A 42 5.43 9.26 -0.52
C ASP A 42 4.95 8.57 -1.79
N ARG A 43 3.75 8.94 -2.27
CA ARG A 43 3.16 8.44 -3.49
C ARG A 43 4.01 8.82 -4.71
N ALA A 44 4.45 10.08 -4.79
CA ALA A 44 5.29 10.56 -5.89
C ALA A 44 6.63 9.81 -5.99
N ILE A 45 7.29 9.53 -4.87
CA ILE A 45 8.53 8.72 -4.85
C ILE A 45 8.27 7.29 -5.32
N ARG A 46 7.13 6.69 -4.94
CA ARG A 46 6.76 5.33 -5.32
C ARG A 46 6.43 5.24 -6.80
N HIS A 47 5.74 6.24 -7.35
CA HIS A 47 5.52 6.38 -8.80
C HIS A 47 6.84 6.48 -9.55
N PHE A 48 7.73 7.35 -9.08
CA PHE A 48 9.06 7.49 -9.67
C PHE A 48 9.82 6.15 -9.70
N ALA A 49 9.73 5.33 -8.64
CA ALA A 49 10.38 4.01 -8.64
C ALA A 49 9.82 3.09 -9.74
N ILE A 50 8.50 3.11 -10.00
CA ILE A 50 7.88 2.38 -11.10
C ILE A 50 8.37 2.93 -12.45
N ASP A 51 8.40 4.26 -12.61
CA ASP A 51 8.85 4.91 -13.86
C ASP A 51 10.31 4.60 -14.18
N GLU A 52 11.14 4.42 -13.15
CA GLU A 52 12.54 3.97 -13.28
C GLU A 52 12.71 2.44 -13.41
N GLY A 53 11.62 1.70 -13.55
CA GLY A 53 11.62 0.30 -13.93
C GLY A 53 11.40 -0.71 -12.79
N ALA A 54 10.92 -0.30 -11.64
CA ALA A 54 10.48 -1.25 -10.62
C ALA A 54 9.22 -2.01 -11.08
N ASP A 55 9.20 -3.33 -10.92
CA ASP A 55 8.05 -4.17 -11.25
C ASP A 55 7.02 -4.26 -10.13
N LEU A 56 7.42 -3.96 -8.92
CA LEU A 56 6.60 -3.96 -7.71
C LEU A 56 7.23 -3.03 -6.67
N VAL A 57 6.41 -2.22 -6.01
CA VAL A 57 6.85 -1.41 -4.86
C VAL A 57 6.07 -1.85 -3.63
N VAL A 58 6.77 -2.29 -2.59
CA VAL A 58 6.17 -2.63 -1.30
C VAL A 58 6.78 -1.76 -0.22
N VAL A 59 5.95 -1.07 0.52
CA VAL A 59 6.37 -0.12 1.56
C VAL A 59 5.76 -0.50 2.89
N HIS A 60 6.44 -0.11 3.94
CA HIS A 60 6.00 -0.19 5.33
C HIS A 60 6.28 1.15 6.02
N HIS A 61 6.17 1.24 7.29
CA HIS A 61 6.49 2.34 8.20
C HIS A 61 5.29 2.90 8.96
N PRO A 62 4.11 3.19 8.35
CA PRO A 62 3.01 3.75 9.15
C PRO A 62 2.43 2.76 10.17
N HIS A 63 2.82 1.49 10.13
CA HIS A 63 2.37 0.41 11.03
C HIS A 63 0.87 0.08 10.93
N ILE A 64 0.17 0.67 9.98
CA ILE A 64 -1.23 0.43 9.65
C ILE A 64 -1.36 0.10 8.18
N ILE A 65 -2.49 -0.50 7.80
CA ILE A 65 -2.81 -0.72 6.39
C ILE A 65 -2.99 0.63 5.70
N GLN A 66 -2.35 0.76 4.53
CA GLN A 66 -2.67 1.76 3.52
C GLN A 66 -3.15 1.05 2.24
N GLY A 67 -3.72 1.81 1.30
CA GLY A 67 -4.26 1.24 0.06
C GLY A 67 -3.19 0.62 -0.85
N LEU A 68 -3.68 -0.15 -1.80
CA LEU A 68 -2.92 -0.67 -2.94
C LEU A 68 -3.20 0.22 -4.15
N GLU A 69 -2.20 0.48 -4.96
CA GLU A 69 -2.31 1.33 -6.14
C GLU A 69 -1.75 0.61 -7.38
N VAL A 70 -2.53 0.56 -8.45
CA VAL A 70 -2.04 0.14 -9.77
C VAL A 70 -1.63 1.38 -10.54
N TYR A 71 -0.33 1.54 -10.73
CA TYR A 71 0.26 2.66 -11.47
C TYR A 71 1.10 2.14 -12.64
N ASN A 72 0.81 2.61 -13.85
CA ASN A 72 1.46 2.15 -15.09
C ASN A 72 1.49 0.62 -15.24
N GLY A 73 0.39 -0.06 -14.83
CA GLY A 73 0.27 -1.52 -14.89
C GLY A 73 1.12 -2.29 -13.87
N LYS A 74 1.69 -1.62 -12.88
CA LYS A 74 2.48 -2.21 -11.79
C LYS A 74 1.82 -1.92 -10.45
N LEU A 75 2.01 -2.82 -9.47
CA LEU A 75 1.44 -2.65 -8.14
C LEU A 75 2.36 -1.88 -7.21
N ILE A 76 1.77 -0.94 -6.47
CA ILE A 76 2.37 -0.27 -5.32
C ILE A 76 1.54 -0.65 -4.09
N ALA A 77 2.13 -1.34 -3.11
CA ALA A 77 1.56 -1.57 -1.79
C ALA A 77 2.09 -0.50 -0.83
N HIS A 78 1.24 0.47 -0.50
CA HIS A 78 1.65 1.65 0.27
C HIS A 78 1.98 1.34 1.73
N SER A 79 1.29 0.40 2.35
CA SER A 79 1.68 -0.26 3.60
C SER A 79 0.84 -1.51 3.81
N LEU A 80 1.50 -2.62 4.13
CA LEU A 80 0.83 -3.89 4.45
C LEU A 80 0.33 -3.95 5.90
N GLY A 81 0.73 -3.00 6.76
CA GLY A 81 0.55 -3.08 8.21
C GLY A 81 1.70 -3.83 8.88
N ASN A 82 1.47 -4.30 10.11
CA ASN A 82 2.44 -5.06 10.88
C ASN A 82 2.37 -6.56 10.57
N PHE A 83 3.44 -7.30 10.84
CA PHE A 83 3.44 -8.76 10.80
C PHE A 83 3.74 -9.38 12.16
N ILE A 84 4.91 -9.11 12.73
CA ILE A 84 5.26 -9.42 14.12
C ILE A 84 5.77 -8.11 14.73
N PHE A 85 4.98 -7.52 15.62
CA PHE A 85 5.29 -6.22 16.17
C PHE A 85 4.61 -6.00 17.51
N ASP A 86 5.23 -5.22 18.38
CA ASP A 86 4.82 -4.99 19.78
C ASP A 86 4.07 -3.65 19.99
N LEU A 87 3.56 -3.03 18.95
CA LEU A 87 2.70 -1.86 19.09
C LEU A 87 1.32 -2.25 19.63
N ASN A 88 0.92 -1.58 20.68
CA ASN A 88 -0.37 -1.83 21.36
C ASN A 88 -1.38 -0.70 21.04
N TYR A 89 -1.60 -0.45 19.75
CA TYR A 89 -2.61 0.48 19.25
C TYR A 89 -3.59 -0.30 18.39
N PRO A 90 -4.91 -0.26 18.65
CA PRO A 90 -5.91 -1.05 17.94
C PRO A 90 -5.87 -0.91 16.41
N GLU A 91 -5.55 0.27 15.89
CA GLU A 91 -5.42 0.55 14.47
C GLU A 91 -4.25 -0.18 13.80
N THR A 92 -3.28 -0.68 14.56
CA THR A 92 -2.10 -1.41 14.06
C THR A 92 -2.27 -2.93 14.06
N TYR A 93 -3.40 -3.44 14.58
CA TYR A 93 -3.67 -4.87 14.64
C TYR A 93 -4.15 -5.47 13.30
N PRO A 94 -5.05 -4.81 12.53
CA PRO A 94 -5.37 -5.27 11.19
C PRO A 94 -4.15 -5.19 10.28
N SER A 95 -3.93 -6.23 9.47
CA SER A 95 -2.82 -6.29 8.54
C SER A 95 -3.14 -7.23 7.36
N MET A 96 -2.19 -7.39 6.44
CA MET A 96 -2.37 -8.28 5.29
C MET A 96 -1.09 -8.99 4.90
N ILE A 97 -1.26 -10.16 4.28
CA ILE A 97 -0.22 -10.83 3.49
C ILE A 97 -0.57 -10.61 2.03
N LEU A 98 0.37 -10.05 1.29
CA LEU A 98 0.28 -9.89 -0.16
C LEU A 98 0.99 -11.06 -0.83
N ASN A 99 0.22 -11.91 -1.50
CA ASN A 99 0.74 -13.00 -2.32
C ASN A 99 0.76 -12.56 -3.79
N SER A 100 1.73 -13.01 -4.53
CA SER A 100 1.83 -12.72 -5.97
C SER A 100 2.20 -13.95 -6.76
N LYS A 101 1.77 -14.00 -8.03
CA LYS A 101 2.33 -14.86 -9.05
C LYS A 101 3.20 -14.05 -9.98
N ALA A 102 4.27 -14.64 -10.46
CA ALA A 102 5.16 -14.03 -11.44
C ALA A 102 5.56 -15.05 -12.50
N ASP A 103 5.73 -14.57 -13.72
CA ASP A 103 6.28 -15.33 -14.84
C ASP A 103 7.31 -14.48 -15.61
N GLU A 104 7.68 -14.87 -16.83
CA GLU A 104 8.64 -14.14 -17.65
C GLU A 104 8.18 -12.71 -18.03
N SER A 105 6.88 -12.43 -17.96
CA SER A 105 6.30 -11.10 -18.21
C SER A 105 6.25 -10.20 -16.98
N GLY A 106 6.58 -10.71 -15.79
CA GLY A 106 6.54 -10.03 -14.49
C GLY A 106 5.47 -10.58 -13.56
N PHE A 107 4.93 -9.71 -12.69
CA PHE A 107 3.87 -10.08 -11.77
C PHE A 107 2.50 -10.10 -12.47
N THR A 108 1.80 -11.23 -12.39
CA THR A 108 0.55 -11.48 -13.13
C THR A 108 -0.70 -11.52 -12.25
N GLU A 109 -0.55 -11.79 -10.96
CA GLU A 109 -1.68 -11.88 -10.03
C GLU A 109 -1.25 -11.40 -8.65
N PHE A 110 -2.14 -10.70 -7.96
CA PHE A 110 -1.95 -10.33 -6.56
C PHE A 110 -3.18 -10.72 -5.76
N MET A 111 -2.95 -11.47 -4.68
CA MET A 111 -3.97 -11.96 -3.78
C MET A 111 -3.64 -11.52 -2.35
N ILE A 112 -4.67 -11.15 -1.60
CA ILE A 112 -4.58 -10.64 -0.24
C ILE A 112 -5.19 -11.65 0.72
N ASP A 113 -4.42 -12.06 1.72
CA ASP A 113 -4.91 -12.77 2.89
C ASP A 113 -4.98 -11.79 4.08
N PRO A 114 -6.15 -11.59 4.69
CA PRO A 114 -6.29 -10.71 5.85
C PRO A 114 -5.73 -11.39 7.09
N ILE A 115 -4.95 -10.65 7.85
CA ILE A 115 -4.37 -11.10 9.13
C ILE A 115 -4.66 -10.09 10.23
N TYR A 116 -4.53 -10.53 11.47
CA TYR A 116 -4.71 -9.71 12.65
C TYR A 116 -3.57 -9.97 13.64
N ILE A 117 -3.13 -8.96 14.34
CA ILE A 117 -2.13 -9.10 15.41
C ILE A 117 -2.89 -9.33 16.71
N ASP A 118 -2.76 -10.53 17.27
CA ASP A 118 -3.34 -10.94 18.53
C ASP A 118 -2.22 -11.28 19.53
N ASP A 119 -2.14 -10.53 20.62
CA ASP A 119 -1.08 -10.66 21.62
C ASP A 119 0.33 -10.74 20.98
N TYR A 120 0.64 -9.77 20.11
CA TYR A 120 1.90 -9.65 19.34
C TYR A 120 2.15 -10.72 18.28
N LEU A 121 1.25 -11.69 18.14
CA LEU A 121 1.35 -12.76 17.16
C LEU A 121 0.42 -12.52 15.96
N THR A 122 0.91 -12.88 14.78
CA THR A 122 0.12 -12.86 13.57
C THR A 122 -0.81 -14.07 13.51
N VAL A 123 -2.11 -13.81 13.41
CA VAL A 123 -3.14 -14.83 13.20
C VAL A 123 -3.96 -14.54 11.94
N PRO A 124 -4.43 -15.57 11.22
CA PRO A 124 -5.36 -15.35 10.10
C PRO A 124 -6.67 -14.71 10.59
N ALA A 125 -7.04 -13.57 10.03
CA ALA A 125 -8.34 -12.97 10.28
C ALA A 125 -9.40 -13.69 9.46
N LYS A 126 -10.41 -14.30 10.11
CA LYS A 126 -11.44 -15.12 9.45
C LYS A 126 -12.83 -14.56 9.67
N GLY A 127 -13.77 -14.97 8.81
CA GLY A 127 -15.18 -14.63 8.91
C GLY A 127 -15.39 -13.11 8.87
N GLU A 128 -16.18 -12.58 9.78
CA GLU A 128 -16.54 -11.16 9.80
C GLU A 128 -15.34 -10.23 9.95
N LEU A 129 -14.38 -10.56 10.83
CA LEU A 129 -13.16 -9.77 11.01
C LEU A 129 -12.32 -9.72 9.72
N GLY A 130 -12.14 -10.86 9.07
CA GLY A 130 -11.42 -10.92 7.79
C GLY A 130 -12.10 -10.09 6.71
N ASN A 131 -13.44 -10.20 6.60
CA ASN A 131 -14.23 -9.41 5.66
C ASN A 131 -14.14 -7.90 5.93
N GLN A 132 -14.13 -7.48 7.20
CA GLN A 132 -13.97 -6.07 7.56
C GLN A 132 -12.59 -5.55 7.13
N ILE A 133 -11.52 -6.31 7.37
CA ILE A 133 -10.15 -5.94 6.94
C ILE A 133 -10.08 -5.86 5.41
N LEU A 134 -10.60 -6.86 4.68
CA LEU A 134 -10.59 -6.86 3.23
C LEU A 134 -11.38 -5.70 2.62
N ASN A 135 -12.56 -5.39 3.18
CA ASN A 135 -13.34 -4.23 2.73
C ASN A 135 -12.61 -2.91 3.04
N HIS A 136 -11.91 -2.82 4.17
CA HIS A 136 -11.10 -1.65 4.48
C HIS A 136 -9.98 -1.45 3.46
N ILE A 137 -9.23 -2.52 3.11
CA ILE A 137 -8.21 -2.49 2.06
C ILE A 137 -8.82 -2.05 0.72
N ALA A 138 -9.95 -2.63 0.33
CA ALA A 138 -10.63 -2.30 -0.92
C ALA A 138 -11.05 -0.81 -0.97
N ASN A 139 -11.58 -0.27 0.13
CA ASN A 139 -11.96 1.14 0.20
C ASN A 139 -10.75 2.07 0.08
N LEU A 140 -9.65 1.78 0.80
CA LEU A 140 -8.41 2.57 0.72
C LEU A 140 -7.78 2.50 -0.68
N SER A 141 -7.88 1.35 -1.35
CA SER A 141 -7.37 1.16 -2.71
C SER A 141 -8.24 1.88 -3.75
N ASN A 142 -9.55 1.90 -3.55
CA ASN A 142 -10.47 2.65 -4.41
C ASN A 142 -10.21 4.16 -4.35
N ASP A 143 -9.79 4.70 -3.20
CA ASP A 143 -9.35 6.09 -3.06
C ASP A 143 -8.05 6.39 -3.86
N LEU A 144 -7.38 5.34 -4.35
CA LEU A 144 -6.18 5.38 -5.20
C LEU A 144 -6.48 4.85 -6.63
N ASP A 145 -7.74 4.92 -7.05
CA ASP A 145 -8.22 4.46 -8.38
C ASP A 145 -7.89 2.99 -8.68
N THR A 146 -7.79 2.15 -7.64
CA THR A 146 -7.47 0.73 -7.77
C THR A 146 -8.60 -0.14 -7.25
N TYR A 147 -9.12 -0.99 -8.12
CA TYR A 147 -10.19 -1.91 -7.74
C TYR A 147 -9.63 -3.19 -7.11
N VAL A 148 -10.14 -3.52 -5.92
CA VAL A 148 -9.85 -4.76 -5.20
C VAL A 148 -11.14 -5.55 -5.04
N HIS A 149 -11.20 -6.71 -5.69
CA HIS A 149 -12.32 -7.64 -5.59
C HIS A 149 -12.24 -8.44 -4.28
N VAL A 150 -13.26 -8.32 -3.42
CA VAL A 150 -13.34 -9.06 -2.15
C VAL A 150 -14.17 -10.32 -2.34
N ASP A 151 -13.53 -11.47 -2.15
CA ASP A 151 -14.18 -12.80 -2.14
C ASP A 151 -14.46 -13.22 -0.68
N LYS A 152 -15.70 -13.04 -0.27
CA LYS A 152 -16.16 -13.32 1.10
C LYS A 152 -16.18 -14.82 1.43
N ASP A 153 -16.43 -15.67 0.44
CA ASP A 153 -16.56 -17.11 0.63
C ASP A 153 -15.20 -17.75 0.93
N TYR A 154 -14.14 -17.23 0.29
CA TYR A 154 -12.77 -17.68 0.50
C TYR A 154 -11.98 -16.82 1.48
N ASN A 155 -12.58 -15.72 1.99
CA ASN A 155 -11.92 -14.76 2.90
C ASN A 155 -10.61 -14.24 2.33
N LYS A 156 -10.65 -13.81 1.07
CA LYS A 156 -9.52 -13.31 0.28
C LYS A 156 -9.92 -12.09 -0.53
N ALA A 157 -8.94 -11.36 -1.04
CA ALA A 157 -9.20 -10.36 -2.06
C ALA A 157 -8.15 -10.43 -3.17
N TYR A 158 -8.50 -9.86 -4.32
CA TYR A 158 -7.68 -9.87 -5.54
C TYR A 158 -7.57 -8.46 -6.09
N VAL A 159 -6.35 -8.04 -6.41
CA VAL A 159 -6.12 -6.76 -7.08
C VAL A 159 -6.41 -6.92 -8.56
N ILE A 160 -7.25 -6.07 -9.12
CA ILE A 160 -7.54 -6.06 -10.55
C ILE A 160 -6.53 -5.13 -11.24
N MET A 161 -5.59 -5.74 -11.97
CA MET A 161 -4.46 -5.05 -12.60
C MET A 161 -4.84 -4.31 -13.88
N ASP A 162 -5.90 -4.77 -14.58
CA ASP A 162 -6.39 -4.17 -15.82
C ASP A 162 -7.84 -3.73 -15.67
N THR A 163 -8.07 -2.42 -15.66
CA THR A 163 -9.42 -1.82 -15.59
C THR A 163 -9.99 -1.50 -16.98
N SER A 164 -9.28 -1.80 -18.08
CA SER A 164 -9.71 -1.46 -19.44
C SER A 164 -10.92 -2.27 -19.92
N SER A 165 -11.37 -3.25 -19.14
CA SER A 165 -12.52 -4.12 -19.43
C SER A 165 -13.73 -3.94 -18.48
N MET A 166 -13.69 -2.96 -17.58
CA MET A 166 -14.81 -2.54 -16.73
C MET A 166 -15.48 -1.31 -17.33
#